data_3102877a115e29b64f9d06a2a03e6ac9
#
_entry.id   3102877a115e29b64f9d06a2a03e6ac9
#
_cell.length_a   1.000
_cell.length_b   1.000
_cell.length_c   1.000
_cell.angle_alpha   90.00
_cell.angle_beta   90.00
_cell.angle_gamma   90.00
#
_symmetry.space_group_name_H-M   'P 1'
#
loop_
_entity.id
_entity.type
_entity.pdbx_description
1 polymer ?
#
loop_
_entity_poly.entity_id
_entity_poly.type
_entity_poly.pdbx_seq_one_letter_code
_entity_poly.pdbx_strand_id
1 'polypeptide(L)'
;MSFNQAQQEAVSHNEGPCLVLAGPGSGKTLTIVGRIQKLIQTYHVSPEEILVITFTKYAAVEMKNRFFSAMKGTRPAVTFGTFHGIYYGILKWAYRFGPENILSEEEKRQMLLQIVNRKEIDEFEEEDFLKEIISEIGIVKNNGLKIEEYETTICGKETFREIYREYERKRNEERKIDFDDMLLLCRDLFIKRPDILKKWQEKFRYILIDEFQDINQVQYDVIRMLAAPENNLFVVGDDDQSIYGFRGADSRLMFQFQKDFPDAKQLLLDVNYRSSENIVKNSLKVIANNEVRFDKKIRAWKESGETLHVQEVKDPVEEASYVVEPVSYTHLRAHETLANL
;
A
#
# COMPACT_ATOMS: atom_id res chain seq x y z
N MET A 1 -2.45 25.30 -10.14
CA MET A 1 -2.01 25.07 -8.75
C MET A 1 -0.52 25.37 -8.69
N SER A 2 -0.05 26.12 -7.68
CA SER A 2 1.36 26.39 -7.51
C SER A 2 1.97 25.31 -6.60
N PHE A 3 2.99 24.61 -7.07
CA PHE A 3 3.81 23.71 -6.25
C PHE A 3 4.79 24.52 -5.41
N ASN A 4 5.08 24.08 -4.19
CA ASN A 4 6.24 24.57 -3.46
C ASN A 4 7.55 24.02 -4.07
N GLN A 5 8.71 24.49 -3.58
CA GLN A 5 10.01 24.09 -4.14
C GLN A 5 10.22 22.56 -4.11
N ALA A 6 9.95 21.91 -2.98
CA ALA A 6 10.14 20.46 -2.83
C ALA A 6 9.21 19.66 -3.76
N GLN A 7 7.93 20.07 -3.82
CA GLN A 7 6.99 19.49 -4.78
C GLN A 7 7.41 19.73 -6.23
N GLN A 8 7.92 20.93 -6.56
CA GLN A 8 8.43 21.25 -7.90
C GLN A 8 9.61 20.36 -8.29
N GLU A 9 10.52 20.10 -7.37
CA GLU A 9 11.64 19.17 -7.60
C GLU A 9 11.17 17.75 -7.84
N ALA A 10 10.23 17.25 -7.05
CA ALA A 10 9.63 15.92 -7.20
C ALA A 10 8.90 15.78 -8.53
N VAL A 11 8.07 16.76 -8.89
CA VAL A 11 7.36 16.82 -10.17
C VAL A 11 8.32 16.85 -11.35
N SER A 12 9.48 17.52 -11.20
CA SER A 12 10.47 17.71 -12.27
C SER A 12 11.49 16.60 -12.39
N HIS A 13 11.48 15.62 -11.50
CA HIS A 13 12.35 14.45 -11.62
C HIS A 13 12.00 13.69 -12.90
N ASN A 14 12.95 13.42 -13.77
CA ASN A 14 12.70 12.78 -15.08
C ASN A 14 12.97 11.28 -15.04
N GLU A 15 14.21 10.88 -14.89
CA GLU A 15 14.68 9.50 -15.02
C GLU A 15 15.38 9.03 -13.76
N GLY A 16 15.49 7.71 -13.62
CA GLY A 16 16.12 7.04 -12.51
C GLY A 16 15.23 6.93 -11.26
N PRO A 17 15.73 6.25 -10.21
CA PRO A 17 14.99 6.01 -8.99
C PRO A 17 14.86 7.27 -8.13
N CYS A 18 13.69 7.45 -7.51
CA CYS A 18 13.42 8.58 -6.62
C CYS A 18 12.55 8.13 -5.44
N LEU A 19 13.03 8.41 -4.22
CA LEU A 19 12.28 8.24 -2.98
C LEU A 19 11.79 9.60 -2.48
N VAL A 20 10.49 9.77 -2.39
CA VAL A 20 9.86 10.97 -1.86
C VAL A 20 9.31 10.66 -0.47
N LEU A 21 9.97 11.17 0.54
CA LEU A 21 9.48 11.16 1.92
C LEU A 21 8.41 12.26 2.05
N ALA A 22 7.20 11.90 2.42
CA ALA A 22 6.07 12.80 2.32
C ALA A 22 5.16 12.69 3.53
N GLY A 23 5.35 13.56 4.49
CA GLY A 23 4.54 13.61 5.70
C GLY A 23 3.03 13.78 5.45
N PRO A 24 2.21 13.64 6.50
CA PRO A 24 0.76 13.82 6.39
C PRO A 24 0.41 15.19 5.78
N GLY A 25 -0.55 15.22 4.87
CA GLY A 25 -1.03 16.49 4.30
C GLY A 25 -0.02 17.27 3.45
N SER A 26 1.10 16.67 3.04
CA SER A 26 2.15 17.31 2.23
C SER A 26 1.84 17.41 0.74
N GLY A 27 0.72 16.85 0.29
CA GLY A 27 0.31 16.87 -1.12
C GLY A 27 0.90 15.74 -1.94
N LYS A 28 1.12 14.55 -1.37
CA LYS A 28 1.57 13.32 -2.07
C LYS A 28 0.87 13.12 -3.41
N THR A 29 -0.45 12.98 -3.39
CA THR A 29 -1.27 12.75 -4.60
C THR A 29 -1.12 13.88 -5.63
N LEU A 30 -1.07 15.14 -5.17
CA LEU A 30 -0.88 16.29 -6.05
C LEU A 30 0.47 16.22 -6.77
N THR A 31 1.51 15.83 -6.05
CA THR A 31 2.88 15.68 -6.58
C THR A 31 2.94 14.55 -7.61
N ILE A 32 2.34 13.39 -7.31
CA ILE A 32 2.27 12.26 -8.27
C ILE A 32 1.55 12.68 -9.54
N VAL A 33 0.36 13.29 -9.43
CA VAL A 33 -0.43 13.77 -10.58
C VAL A 33 0.35 14.81 -11.39
N GLY A 34 1.00 15.77 -10.72
CA GLY A 34 1.82 16.78 -11.39
C GLY A 34 3.01 16.15 -12.13
N ARG A 35 3.64 15.13 -11.54
CA ARG A 35 4.72 14.39 -12.21
C ARG A 35 4.23 13.66 -13.46
N ILE A 36 3.10 12.96 -13.40
CA ILE A 36 2.54 12.29 -14.58
C ILE A 36 2.28 13.29 -15.70
N GLN A 37 1.69 14.46 -15.39
CA GLN A 37 1.48 15.52 -16.36
C GLN A 37 2.80 15.98 -16.99
N LYS A 38 3.84 16.20 -16.19
CA LYS A 38 5.13 16.67 -16.65
C LYS A 38 5.85 15.61 -17.50
N LEU A 39 5.77 14.32 -17.13
CA LEU A 39 6.28 13.21 -17.96
C LEU A 39 5.68 13.26 -19.37
N ILE A 40 4.37 13.43 -19.48
CA ILE A 40 3.66 13.44 -20.77
C ILE A 40 3.91 14.75 -21.53
N GLN A 41 3.72 15.90 -20.88
CA GLN A 41 3.67 17.21 -21.57
C GLN A 41 5.03 17.80 -21.83
N THR A 42 6.02 17.54 -20.97
CA THR A 42 7.36 18.16 -21.04
C THR A 42 8.42 17.17 -21.52
N TYR A 43 8.37 15.94 -20.99
CA TYR A 43 9.36 14.91 -21.35
C TYR A 43 8.89 13.99 -22.48
N HIS A 44 7.66 14.20 -22.98
CA HIS A 44 7.08 13.48 -24.13
C HIS A 44 7.03 11.95 -23.95
N VAL A 45 6.90 11.50 -22.69
CA VAL A 45 6.71 10.09 -22.37
C VAL A 45 5.35 9.63 -22.86
N SER A 46 5.28 8.47 -23.53
CA SER A 46 4.03 7.89 -23.94
C SER A 46 3.16 7.54 -22.70
N PRO A 47 1.89 7.97 -22.63
CA PRO A 47 1.03 7.67 -21.49
C PRO A 47 0.92 6.17 -21.18
N GLU A 48 1.00 5.30 -22.18
CA GLU A 48 0.90 3.85 -22.06
C GLU A 48 2.12 3.24 -21.35
N GLU A 49 3.25 3.94 -21.33
CA GLU A 49 4.48 3.54 -20.64
C GLU A 49 4.47 3.86 -19.14
N ILE A 50 3.41 4.54 -18.66
CA ILE A 50 3.32 5.00 -17.26
C ILE A 50 2.38 4.08 -16.48
N LEU A 51 2.92 3.48 -15.40
CA LEU A 51 2.20 2.68 -14.43
C LEU A 51 2.13 3.41 -13.09
N VAL A 52 0.94 3.56 -12.55
CA VAL A 52 0.70 4.16 -11.23
C VAL A 52 0.04 3.12 -10.32
N ILE A 53 0.70 2.80 -9.22
CA ILE A 53 0.23 1.80 -8.26
C ILE A 53 -0.14 2.50 -6.94
N THR A 54 -1.30 2.15 -6.41
CA THR A 54 -1.78 2.60 -5.10
C THR A 54 -2.16 1.41 -4.23
N PHE A 55 -2.28 1.63 -2.92
CA PHE A 55 -2.63 0.56 -2.00
C PHE A 55 -4.08 0.08 -2.17
N THR A 56 -5.04 0.99 -2.39
CA THR A 56 -6.47 0.65 -2.50
C THR A 56 -7.04 0.95 -3.89
N LYS A 57 -8.06 0.19 -4.29
CA LYS A 57 -8.81 0.44 -5.53
C LYS A 57 -9.46 1.83 -5.54
N TYR A 58 -9.93 2.29 -4.38
CA TYR A 58 -10.51 3.63 -4.23
C TYR A 58 -9.46 4.71 -4.53
N ALA A 59 -8.27 4.61 -3.93
CA ALA A 59 -7.18 5.57 -4.17
C ALA A 59 -6.74 5.57 -5.64
N ALA A 60 -6.69 4.40 -6.30
CA ALA A 60 -6.37 4.32 -7.72
C ALA A 60 -7.40 5.06 -8.59
N VAL A 61 -8.69 4.88 -8.31
CA VAL A 61 -9.78 5.57 -9.04
C VAL A 61 -9.75 7.07 -8.75
N GLU A 62 -9.57 7.48 -7.51
CA GLU A 62 -9.49 8.89 -7.13
C GLU A 62 -8.30 9.58 -7.81
N MET A 63 -7.11 8.98 -7.76
CA MET A 63 -5.91 9.51 -8.40
C MET A 63 -6.08 9.64 -9.91
N LYS A 64 -6.67 8.63 -10.56
CA LYS A 64 -7.03 8.66 -11.98
C LYS A 64 -7.96 9.80 -12.32
N ASN A 65 -9.00 10.03 -11.51
CA ASN A 65 -9.95 11.11 -11.73
C ASN A 65 -9.30 12.50 -11.56
N ARG A 66 -8.47 12.66 -10.53
CA ARG A 66 -7.68 13.89 -10.30
C ARG A 66 -6.72 14.15 -11.49
N PHE A 67 -6.08 13.10 -12.00
CA PHE A 67 -5.22 13.21 -13.18
C PHE A 67 -6.01 13.66 -14.43
N PHE A 68 -7.15 13.03 -14.73
CA PHE A 68 -7.97 13.44 -15.87
C PHE A 68 -8.52 14.87 -15.75
N SER A 69 -8.89 15.29 -14.55
CA SER A 69 -9.28 16.67 -14.28
C SER A 69 -8.13 17.65 -14.55
N ALA A 70 -6.92 17.30 -14.14
CA ALA A 70 -5.72 18.09 -14.37
C ALA A 70 -5.32 18.15 -15.86
N MET A 71 -5.63 17.09 -16.63
CA MET A 71 -5.42 17.02 -18.09
C MET A 71 -6.52 17.73 -18.92
N LYS A 72 -7.36 18.56 -18.27
CA LYS A 72 -8.39 19.38 -18.92
C LYS A 72 -9.34 18.58 -19.83
N GLY A 73 -9.76 17.38 -19.38
CA GLY A 73 -10.73 16.53 -20.07
C GLY A 73 -10.14 15.55 -21.08
N THR A 74 -8.84 15.63 -21.38
CA THR A 74 -8.19 14.55 -22.12
C THR A 74 -8.03 13.32 -21.20
N ARG A 75 -8.03 12.12 -21.78
CA ARG A 75 -7.92 10.86 -21.05
C ARG A 75 -6.76 10.02 -21.56
N PRO A 76 -5.50 10.43 -21.30
CA PRO A 76 -4.34 9.66 -21.71
C PRO A 76 -4.36 8.25 -21.14
N ALA A 77 -3.80 7.29 -21.88
CA ALA A 77 -3.86 5.85 -21.56
C ALA A 77 -2.87 5.43 -20.45
N VAL A 78 -2.73 6.23 -19.38
CA VAL A 78 -1.95 5.89 -18.19
C VAL A 78 -2.61 4.73 -17.44
N THR A 79 -1.84 3.74 -17.02
CA THR A 79 -2.34 2.61 -16.25
C THR A 79 -2.36 2.96 -14.76
N PHE A 80 -3.54 2.91 -14.14
CA PHE A 80 -3.74 3.06 -12.69
C PHE A 80 -4.29 1.78 -12.10
N GLY A 81 -3.77 1.33 -10.98
CA GLY A 81 -4.26 0.12 -10.32
C GLY A 81 -3.67 -0.11 -8.93
N THR A 82 -4.06 -1.23 -8.33
CA THR A 82 -3.43 -1.76 -7.11
C THR A 82 -2.42 -2.84 -7.48
N PHE A 83 -1.52 -3.20 -6.57
CA PHE A 83 -0.60 -4.30 -6.76
C PHE A 83 -1.33 -5.57 -7.24
N HIS A 84 -2.34 -6.02 -6.50
CA HIS A 84 -3.13 -7.20 -6.86
C HIS A 84 -3.79 -7.08 -8.24
N GLY A 85 -4.37 -5.91 -8.54
CA GLY A 85 -5.03 -5.70 -9.84
C GLY A 85 -4.06 -5.78 -11.02
N ILE A 86 -2.88 -5.19 -10.89
CA ILE A 86 -1.84 -5.21 -11.91
C ILE A 86 -1.26 -6.62 -12.06
N TYR A 87 -0.89 -7.26 -10.93
CA TYR A 87 -0.28 -8.61 -10.96
C TYR A 87 -1.27 -9.66 -11.46
N TYR A 88 -2.53 -9.59 -11.04
CA TYR A 88 -3.57 -10.45 -11.61
C TYR A 88 -3.74 -10.23 -13.12
N GLY A 89 -3.67 -8.97 -13.59
CA GLY A 89 -3.68 -8.69 -15.02
C GLY A 89 -2.53 -9.35 -15.79
N ILE A 90 -1.33 -9.38 -15.21
CA ILE A 90 -0.16 -10.06 -15.75
C ILE A 90 -0.40 -11.58 -15.77
N LEU A 91 -0.87 -12.16 -14.66
CA LEU A 91 -1.14 -13.58 -14.53
C LEU A 91 -2.28 -14.04 -15.46
N LYS A 92 -3.34 -13.24 -15.56
CA LYS A 92 -4.44 -13.49 -16.50
C LYS A 92 -3.94 -13.57 -17.94
N TRP A 93 -3.05 -12.67 -18.32
CA TRP A 93 -2.44 -12.68 -19.65
C TRP A 93 -1.54 -13.91 -19.86
N ALA A 94 -0.74 -14.30 -18.85
CA ALA A 94 0.25 -15.38 -18.96
C ALA A 94 -0.38 -16.78 -18.84
N TYR A 95 -1.30 -16.97 -17.88
CA TYR A 95 -1.86 -18.29 -17.52
C TYR A 95 -3.31 -18.48 -17.92
N ARG A 96 -3.96 -17.43 -18.49
CA ARG A 96 -5.39 -17.42 -18.86
C ARG A 96 -6.30 -17.68 -17.67
N PHE A 97 -5.95 -17.14 -16.48
CA PHE A 97 -6.82 -17.20 -15.32
C PHE A 97 -8.10 -16.37 -15.53
N GLY A 98 -9.24 -16.94 -15.15
CA GLY A 98 -10.54 -16.27 -15.09
C GLY A 98 -10.97 -15.97 -13.65
N PRO A 99 -12.13 -15.33 -13.47
CA PRO A 99 -12.69 -15.10 -12.14
C PRO A 99 -12.92 -16.39 -11.34
N GLU A 100 -13.20 -17.50 -12.03
CA GLU A 100 -13.40 -18.83 -11.47
C GLU A 100 -12.15 -19.41 -10.79
N ASN A 101 -10.97 -18.91 -11.13
CA ASN A 101 -9.72 -19.32 -10.49
C ASN A 101 -9.43 -18.55 -9.20
N ILE A 102 -10.16 -17.47 -8.91
CA ILE A 102 -9.94 -16.70 -7.69
C ILE A 102 -10.64 -17.40 -6.53
N LEU A 103 -9.87 -17.70 -5.48
CA LEU A 103 -10.38 -18.21 -4.23
C LEU A 103 -10.89 -17.04 -3.39
N SER A 104 -12.17 -17.02 -3.06
CA SER A 104 -12.72 -16.01 -2.16
C SER A 104 -12.25 -16.24 -0.73
N GLU A 105 -12.31 -15.21 0.11
CA GLU A 105 -11.96 -15.32 1.53
C GLU A 105 -12.83 -16.38 2.25
N GLU A 106 -14.10 -16.48 1.88
CA GLU A 106 -14.99 -17.48 2.44
C GLU A 106 -14.61 -18.90 1.99
N GLU A 107 -14.30 -19.12 0.71
CA GLU A 107 -13.81 -20.43 0.22
C GLU A 107 -12.47 -20.79 0.89
N LYS A 108 -11.55 -19.81 1.05
CA LYS A 108 -10.27 -19.99 1.77
C LYS A 108 -10.52 -20.43 3.22
N ARG A 109 -11.41 -19.73 3.92
CA ARG A 109 -11.79 -20.04 5.29
C ARG A 109 -12.36 -21.46 5.42
N GLN A 110 -13.30 -21.83 4.55
CA GLN A 110 -13.92 -23.16 4.56
C GLN A 110 -12.91 -24.26 4.25
N MET A 111 -12.02 -24.06 3.30
CA MET A 111 -10.95 -25.01 2.96
C MET A 111 -10.03 -25.25 4.14
N LEU A 112 -9.59 -24.19 4.83
CA LEU A 112 -8.72 -24.27 6.00
C LEU A 112 -9.44 -24.88 7.20
N LEU A 113 -10.71 -24.54 7.42
CA LEU A 113 -11.55 -25.15 8.47
C LEU A 113 -11.63 -26.67 8.32
N GLN A 114 -11.86 -27.16 7.09
CA GLN A 114 -11.88 -28.61 6.82
C GLN A 114 -10.53 -29.29 7.08
N ILE A 115 -9.42 -28.57 6.89
CA ILE A 115 -8.07 -29.09 7.15
C ILE A 115 -7.81 -29.15 8.66
N VAL A 116 -8.14 -28.08 9.36
CA VAL A 116 -7.95 -27.97 10.82
C VAL A 116 -8.77 -29.00 11.56
N ASN A 117 -10.07 -29.17 11.23
CA ASN A 117 -10.96 -30.12 11.89
C ASN A 117 -10.52 -31.60 11.73
N ARG A 118 -9.79 -31.93 10.66
CA ARG A 118 -9.24 -33.28 10.50
C ARG A 118 -8.06 -33.58 11.40
N LYS A 119 -7.46 -32.53 12.01
CA LYS A 119 -6.23 -32.67 12.82
C LYS A 119 -6.49 -32.78 14.31
N GLU A 120 -7.77 -32.80 14.74
CA GLU A 120 -8.19 -32.98 16.14
C GLU A 120 -7.41 -32.04 17.11
N ILE A 121 -7.35 -30.73 16.79
CA ILE A 121 -6.62 -29.74 17.61
C ILE A 121 -7.59 -29.25 18.68
N ASP A 122 -7.50 -29.79 19.89
CA ASP A 122 -8.46 -29.60 20.99
C ASP A 122 -8.25 -28.33 21.85
N GLU A 123 -7.23 -27.51 21.59
CA GLU A 123 -6.75 -26.52 22.58
C GLU A 123 -7.24 -25.08 22.37
N PHE A 124 -8.02 -24.78 21.30
CA PHE A 124 -8.39 -23.39 20.95
C PHE A 124 -9.87 -23.26 20.58
N GLU A 125 -10.43 -22.05 20.81
CA GLU A 125 -11.68 -21.68 20.15
C GLU A 125 -11.45 -21.70 18.62
N GLU A 126 -12.12 -22.61 17.93
CA GLU A 126 -11.92 -22.95 16.50
C GLU A 126 -11.86 -21.72 15.59
N GLU A 127 -12.67 -20.71 15.91
CA GLU A 127 -12.78 -19.51 15.06
C GLU A 127 -11.58 -18.56 15.18
N ASP A 128 -11.02 -18.40 16.37
CA ASP A 128 -9.85 -17.53 16.58
C ASP A 128 -8.56 -18.21 16.09
N PHE A 129 -8.43 -19.51 16.33
CA PHE A 129 -7.32 -20.29 15.76
C PHE A 129 -7.30 -20.24 14.24
N LEU A 130 -8.45 -20.35 13.59
CA LEU A 130 -8.56 -20.27 12.14
C LEU A 130 -8.16 -18.87 11.60
N LYS A 131 -8.55 -17.79 12.29
CA LYS A 131 -8.14 -16.42 11.92
C LYS A 131 -6.63 -16.25 11.99
N GLU A 132 -6.00 -16.78 13.04
CA GLU A 132 -4.55 -16.73 13.21
C GLU A 132 -3.82 -17.56 12.15
N ILE A 133 -4.29 -18.77 11.82
CA ILE A 133 -3.74 -19.59 10.72
C ILE A 133 -3.81 -18.84 9.39
N ILE A 134 -4.94 -18.22 9.07
CA ILE A 134 -5.09 -17.41 7.85
C ILE A 134 -4.10 -16.26 7.82
N SER A 135 -3.93 -15.57 8.94
CA SER A 135 -2.99 -14.46 9.09
C SER A 135 -1.54 -14.90 8.88
N GLU A 136 -1.12 -15.99 9.54
CA GLU A 136 0.25 -16.49 9.40
C GLU A 136 0.56 -17.05 8.01
N ILE A 137 -0.40 -17.72 7.35
CA ILE A 137 -0.27 -18.10 5.94
C ILE A 137 -0.04 -16.86 5.08
N GLY A 138 -0.78 -15.78 5.34
CA GLY A 138 -0.60 -14.49 4.68
C GLY A 138 0.81 -13.93 4.91
N ILE A 139 1.32 -13.96 6.14
CA ILE A 139 2.68 -13.49 6.47
C ILE A 139 3.74 -14.30 5.70
N VAL A 140 3.64 -15.62 5.69
CA VAL A 140 4.56 -16.48 4.95
C VAL A 140 4.57 -16.12 3.46
N LYS A 141 3.40 -15.99 2.85
CA LYS A 141 3.26 -15.68 1.43
C LYS A 141 3.71 -14.27 1.08
N ASN A 142 3.25 -13.27 1.83
CA ASN A 142 3.54 -11.86 1.55
C ASN A 142 5.01 -11.48 1.75
N ASN A 143 5.72 -12.21 2.60
CA ASN A 143 7.16 -12.04 2.78
C ASN A 143 8.00 -13.02 1.93
N GLY A 144 7.35 -13.93 1.19
CA GLY A 144 8.03 -14.93 0.37
C GLY A 144 8.92 -15.88 1.17
N LEU A 145 8.52 -16.18 2.41
CA LEU A 145 9.27 -17.05 3.31
C LEU A 145 9.12 -18.51 2.91
N LYS A 146 10.14 -19.30 3.18
CA LYS A 146 10.04 -20.74 3.05
C LYS A 146 9.34 -21.30 4.28
N ILE A 147 8.34 -22.14 4.08
CA ILE A 147 7.57 -22.73 5.18
C ILE A 147 8.45 -23.56 6.14
N GLU A 148 9.53 -24.12 5.63
CA GLU A 148 10.51 -24.88 6.42
C GLU A 148 11.29 -24.02 7.42
N GLU A 149 11.45 -22.73 7.12
CA GLU A 149 12.21 -21.76 7.91
C GLU A 149 11.30 -20.91 8.82
N TYR A 150 9.97 -20.99 8.61
CA TYR A 150 9.00 -20.18 9.36
C TYR A 150 8.76 -20.77 10.76
N GLU A 151 8.76 -19.89 11.76
CA GLU A 151 8.42 -20.19 13.15
C GLU A 151 7.03 -19.62 13.46
N THR A 152 6.06 -20.50 13.65
CA THR A 152 4.69 -20.12 14.06
C THR A 152 4.63 -19.86 15.57
N THR A 153 3.70 -18.99 15.99
CA THR A 153 3.42 -18.71 17.41
C THR A 153 2.11 -19.30 17.90
N ILE A 154 1.30 -19.89 17.01
CA ILE A 154 -0.09 -20.29 17.27
C ILE A 154 -0.27 -21.80 17.49
N CYS A 155 0.64 -22.63 17.03
CA CYS A 155 0.58 -24.08 17.23
C CYS A 155 1.96 -24.71 17.07
N GLY A 156 2.03 -26.06 17.15
CA GLY A 156 3.27 -26.78 16.88
C GLY A 156 3.75 -26.52 15.43
N LYS A 157 5.07 -26.30 15.28
CA LYS A 157 5.71 -25.97 13.99
C LYS A 157 5.36 -26.95 12.87
N GLU A 158 5.39 -28.26 13.17
CA GLU A 158 5.04 -29.28 12.17
C GLU A 158 3.55 -29.27 11.84
N THR A 159 2.69 -29.02 12.83
CA THR A 159 1.24 -28.89 12.62
C THR A 159 0.92 -27.73 11.65
N PHE A 160 1.54 -26.57 11.84
CA PHE A 160 1.37 -25.43 10.94
C PHE A 160 1.86 -25.75 9.52
N ARG A 161 3.05 -26.37 9.41
CA ARG A 161 3.61 -26.78 8.11
C ARG A 161 2.72 -27.77 7.36
N GLU A 162 2.12 -28.71 8.08
CA GLU A 162 1.19 -29.67 7.49
C GLU A 162 -0.11 -28.99 7.03
N ILE A 163 -0.67 -28.06 7.83
CA ILE A 163 -1.84 -27.27 7.44
C ILE A 163 -1.53 -26.46 6.18
N TYR A 164 -0.39 -25.75 6.18
CA TYR A 164 0.05 -24.96 5.03
C TYR A 164 0.19 -25.81 3.76
N ARG A 165 0.91 -26.96 3.84
CA ARG A 165 1.14 -27.84 2.70
C ARG A 165 -0.16 -28.45 2.16
N GLU A 166 -1.07 -28.84 3.07
CA GLU A 166 -2.37 -29.40 2.67
C GLU A 166 -3.25 -28.34 2.01
N TYR A 167 -3.25 -27.12 2.54
CA TYR A 167 -3.93 -25.97 1.93
C TYR A 167 -3.41 -25.69 0.51
N GLU A 168 -2.09 -25.60 0.34
CA GLU A 168 -1.47 -25.38 -0.95
C GLU A 168 -1.79 -26.51 -1.94
N ARG A 169 -1.76 -27.77 -1.49
CA ARG A 169 -2.11 -28.93 -2.32
C ARG A 169 -3.55 -28.85 -2.83
N LYS A 170 -4.53 -28.66 -1.92
CA LYS A 170 -5.95 -28.57 -2.29
C LYS A 170 -6.22 -27.42 -3.25
N ARG A 171 -5.72 -26.23 -2.92
CA ARG A 171 -5.85 -25.06 -3.77
C ARG A 171 -5.31 -25.30 -5.19
N ASN A 172 -4.13 -25.93 -5.29
CA ASN A 172 -3.52 -26.24 -6.57
C ASN A 172 -4.32 -27.30 -7.37
N GLU A 173 -4.84 -28.33 -6.72
CA GLU A 173 -5.70 -29.37 -7.33
C GLU A 173 -6.96 -28.75 -7.93
N GLU A 174 -7.56 -27.76 -7.26
CA GLU A 174 -8.74 -27.03 -7.72
C GLU A 174 -8.40 -25.89 -8.72
N ARG A 175 -7.12 -25.68 -9.04
CA ARG A 175 -6.63 -24.58 -9.90
C ARG A 175 -7.10 -23.21 -9.40
N LYS A 176 -7.16 -23.05 -8.08
CA LYS A 176 -7.52 -21.78 -7.41
C LYS A 176 -6.25 -21.00 -7.02
N ILE A 177 -6.39 -19.68 -6.95
CA ILE A 177 -5.38 -18.76 -6.42
C ILE A 177 -6.04 -17.82 -5.42
N ASP A 178 -5.45 -17.64 -4.25
CA ASP A 178 -5.86 -16.60 -3.31
C ASP A 178 -5.16 -15.27 -3.62
N PHE A 179 -5.49 -14.22 -2.87
CA PHE A 179 -4.89 -12.90 -3.10
C PHE A 179 -3.37 -12.90 -2.87
N ASP A 180 -2.89 -13.64 -1.86
CA ASP A 180 -1.47 -13.70 -1.54
C ASP A 180 -0.70 -14.46 -2.63
N ASP A 181 -1.32 -15.48 -3.24
CA ASP A 181 -0.76 -16.20 -4.39
C ASP A 181 -0.54 -15.31 -5.60
N MET A 182 -1.39 -14.33 -5.83
CA MET A 182 -1.23 -13.43 -6.99
C MET A 182 0.13 -12.73 -6.97
N LEU A 183 0.62 -12.38 -5.78
CA LEU A 183 1.92 -11.75 -5.62
C LEU A 183 3.06 -12.74 -5.89
N LEU A 184 3.03 -13.90 -5.23
CA LEU A 184 4.04 -14.95 -5.38
C LEU A 184 4.14 -15.48 -6.80
N LEU A 185 3.00 -15.80 -7.42
CA LEU A 185 2.95 -16.33 -8.78
C LEU A 185 3.46 -15.32 -9.81
N CYS A 186 3.22 -14.01 -9.59
CA CYS A 186 3.75 -12.97 -10.45
C CYS A 186 5.28 -12.89 -10.35
N ARG A 187 5.83 -12.93 -9.12
CA ARG A 187 7.28 -12.99 -8.88
C ARG A 187 7.90 -14.22 -9.54
N ASP A 188 7.33 -15.39 -9.30
CA ASP A 188 7.81 -16.65 -9.85
C ASP A 188 7.73 -16.69 -11.38
N LEU A 189 6.67 -16.14 -11.96
CA LEU A 189 6.53 -15.98 -13.40
C LEU A 189 7.70 -15.18 -13.97
N PHE A 190 8.02 -14.05 -13.39
CA PHE A 190 9.09 -13.19 -13.88
C PHE A 190 10.47 -13.83 -13.73
N ILE A 191 10.71 -14.58 -12.66
CA ILE A 191 11.96 -15.33 -12.46
C ILE A 191 12.07 -16.46 -13.51
N LYS A 192 11.01 -17.22 -13.74
CA LYS A 192 11.02 -18.38 -14.63
C LYS A 192 10.89 -18.02 -16.12
N ARG A 193 10.33 -16.84 -16.43
CA ARG A 193 10.05 -16.40 -17.80
C ARG A 193 10.55 -14.96 -18.04
N PRO A 194 11.88 -14.78 -18.18
CA PRO A 194 12.47 -13.48 -18.48
C PRO A 194 11.95 -12.82 -19.77
N ASP A 195 11.51 -13.64 -20.73
CA ASP A 195 10.87 -13.18 -21.96
C ASP A 195 9.52 -12.48 -21.71
N ILE A 196 8.78 -12.93 -20.71
CA ILE A 196 7.53 -12.30 -20.26
C ILE A 196 7.85 -11.02 -19.48
N LEU A 197 8.80 -11.10 -18.56
CA LEU A 197 9.25 -9.94 -17.80
C LEU A 197 9.66 -8.80 -18.75
N LYS A 198 10.48 -9.08 -19.76
CA LYS A 198 10.94 -8.09 -20.72
C LYS A 198 9.79 -7.35 -21.41
N LYS A 199 8.72 -8.06 -21.81
CA LYS A 199 7.53 -7.42 -22.42
C LYS A 199 6.86 -6.41 -21.48
N TRP A 200 6.81 -6.69 -20.18
CA TRP A 200 6.21 -5.80 -19.19
C TRP A 200 7.15 -4.64 -18.82
N GLN A 201 8.46 -4.84 -18.84
CA GLN A 201 9.46 -3.79 -18.71
C GLN A 201 9.38 -2.80 -19.89
N GLU A 202 9.27 -3.30 -21.13
CA GLU A 202 9.09 -2.47 -22.33
C GLU A 202 7.75 -1.70 -22.29
N LYS A 203 6.71 -2.29 -21.69
CA LYS A 203 5.41 -1.64 -21.53
C LYS A 203 5.40 -0.57 -20.46
N PHE A 204 6.02 -0.82 -19.31
CA PHE A 204 5.97 0.07 -18.14
C PHE A 204 7.35 0.63 -17.83
N ARG A 205 7.76 1.65 -18.59
CA ARG A 205 9.08 2.28 -18.43
C ARG A 205 9.14 3.27 -17.27
N TYR A 206 7.99 3.76 -16.79
CA TYR A 206 7.87 4.67 -15.65
C TYR A 206 6.87 4.10 -14.65
N ILE A 207 7.34 3.82 -13.45
CA ILE A 207 6.53 3.23 -12.38
C ILE A 207 6.47 4.21 -11.21
N LEU A 208 5.25 4.61 -10.84
CA LEU A 208 4.99 5.48 -9.69
C LEU A 208 4.20 4.70 -8.64
N ILE A 209 4.64 4.78 -7.39
CA ILE A 209 4.00 4.05 -6.27
C ILE A 209 3.64 5.05 -5.18
N ASP A 210 2.37 5.05 -4.76
CA ASP A 210 1.86 5.78 -3.61
C ASP A 210 1.79 4.85 -2.39
N GLU A 211 1.92 5.41 -1.19
CA GLU A 211 1.91 4.72 0.10
C GLU A 211 2.95 3.57 0.16
N PHE A 212 4.19 3.86 -0.27
CA PHE A 212 5.26 2.87 -0.39
C PHE A 212 5.64 2.22 0.95
N GLN A 213 5.33 2.82 2.10
CA GLN A 213 5.53 2.23 3.42
C GLN A 213 4.64 1.01 3.72
N ASP A 214 3.56 0.82 2.94
CA ASP A 214 2.57 -0.24 3.17
C ASP A 214 2.76 -1.46 2.26
N ILE A 215 3.86 -1.52 1.49
CA ILE A 215 4.17 -2.67 0.64
C ILE A 215 4.85 -3.79 1.43
N ASN A 216 4.73 -5.02 0.90
CA ASN A 216 5.43 -6.20 1.39
C ASN A 216 6.64 -6.56 0.52
N GLN A 217 7.45 -7.52 0.99
CA GLN A 217 8.68 -7.94 0.31
C GLN A 217 8.41 -8.45 -1.12
N VAL A 218 7.37 -9.26 -1.31
CA VAL A 218 7.07 -9.84 -2.63
C VAL A 218 6.63 -8.76 -3.63
N GLN A 219 5.85 -7.78 -3.18
CA GLN A 219 5.48 -6.63 -4.01
C GLN A 219 6.72 -5.84 -4.43
N TYR A 220 7.64 -5.61 -3.49
CA TYR A 220 8.89 -4.92 -3.75
C TYR A 220 9.77 -5.67 -4.76
N ASP A 221 9.92 -6.99 -4.59
CA ASP A 221 10.70 -7.85 -5.51
C ASP A 221 10.18 -7.73 -6.95
N VAL A 222 8.85 -7.82 -7.15
CA VAL A 222 8.24 -7.71 -8.49
C VAL A 222 8.44 -6.32 -9.08
N ILE A 223 8.29 -5.26 -8.29
CA ILE A 223 8.49 -3.89 -8.76
C ILE A 223 9.95 -3.65 -9.18
N ARG A 224 10.92 -4.15 -8.42
CA ARG A 224 12.34 -4.05 -8.81
C ARG A 224 12.61 -4.75 -10.13
N MET A 225 12.06 -5.96 -10.32
CA MET A 225 12.18 -6.66 -11.60
C MET A 225 11.54 -5.87 -12.74
N LEU A 226 10.35 -5.31 -12.53
CA LEU A 226 9.65 -4.54 -13.57
C LEU A 226 10.38 -3.24 -13.93
N ALA A 227 10.96 -2.54 -12.96
CA ALA A 227 11.61 -1.26 -13.16
C ALA A 227 12.96 -1.38 -13.91
N ALA A 228 13.63 -2.53 -13.80
CA ALA A 228 14.92 -2.77 -14.46
C ALA A 228 14.74 -2.85 -16.00
N PRO A 229 15.78 -2.48 -16.78
CA PRO A 229 17.07 -1.93 -16.34
C PRO A 229 17.07 -0.42 -16.09
N GLU A 230 16.06 0.33 -16.58
CA GLU A 230 16.02 1.80 -16.53
C GLU A 230 15.84 2.35 -15.12
N ASN A 231 15.18 1.59 -14.26
CA ASN A 231 14.87 1.93 -12.87
C ASN A 231 14.17 3.30 -12.71
N ASN A 232 13.29 3.69 -13.65
CA ASN A 232 12.47 4.89 -13.51
C ASN A 232 11.36 4.64 -12.48
N LEU A 233 11.77 4.45 -11.25
CA LEU A 233 10.93 4.08 -10.11
C LEU A 233 10.78 5.27 -9.15
N PHE A 234 9.60 5.84 -9.12
CA PHE A 234 9.25 6.98 -8.27
C PHE A 234 8.32 6.52 -7.15
N VAL A 235 8.84 6.43 -5.95
CA VAL A 235 8.10 5.96 -4.78
C VAL A 235 7.83 7.10 -3.82
N VAL A 236 6.60 7.17 -3.32
CA VAL A 236 6.15 8.17 -2.36
C VAL A 236 5.62 7.46 -1.13
N GLY A 237 6.08 7.85 0.04
CA GLY A 237 5.66 7.22 1.28
C GLY A 237 6.03 8.00 2.52
N ASP A 238 5.51 7.54 3.65
CA ASP A 238 5.82 8.05 4.98
C ASP A 238 5.97 6.87 5.95
N ASP A 239 7.20 6.57 6.32
CA ASP A 239 7.52 5.49 7.26
C ASP A 239 6.80 5.64 8.62
N ASP A 240 6.48 6.88 9.03
CA ASP A 240 5.72 7.16 10.25
C ASP A 240 4.22 6.81 10.13
N GLN A 241 3.71 6.53 8.93
CA GLN A 241 2.32 6.16 8.67
C GLN A 241 2.11 4.66 8.38
N SER A 242 3.14 3.83 8.54
CA SER A 242 3.03 2.38 8.32
C SER A 242 2.24 1.71 9.44
N ILE A 243 1.00 1.31 9.15
CA ILE A 243 0.09 0.66 10.12
C ILE A 243 -0.41 -0.70 9.64
N TYR A 244 0.06 -1.20 8.51
CA TYR A 244 -0.36 -2.47 7.91
C TYR A 244 0.64 -3.62 8.12
N GLY A 245 1.50 -3.55 9.15
CA GLY A 245 2.43 -4.63 9.50
C GLY A 245 1.73 -5.98 9.71
N PHE A 246 0.53 -6.00 10.27
CA PHE A 246 -0.29 -7.20 10.44
C PHE A 246 -0.76 -7.86 9.12
N ARG A 247 -0.60 -7.16 7.99
CA ARG A 247 -0.81 -7.67 6.62
C ARG A 247 0.49 -7.95 5.87
N GLY A 248 1.62 -7.99 6.57
CA GLY A 248 2.92 -8.23 5.98
C GLY A 248 3.59 -6.99 5.37
N ALA A 249 3.05 -5.78 5.57
CA ALA A 249 3.73 -4.55 5.18
C ALA A 249 5.02 -4.36 5.98
N ASP A 250 6.06 -3.85 5.34
CA ASP A 250 7.36 -3.63 5.97
C ASP A 250 7.92 -2.25 5.59
N SER A 251 7.79 -1.29 6.48
CA SER A 251 8.33 0.08 6.28
C SER A 251 9.85 0.12 6.10
N ARG A 252 10.57 -0.94 6.54
CA ARG A 252 12.02 -1.07 6.32
C ARG A 252 12.39 -1.15 4.85
N LEU A 253 11.44 -1.51 3.97
CA LEU A 253 11.63 -1.49 2.53
C LEU A 253 11.92 -0.08 1.97
N MET A 254 11.49 0.97 2.67
CA MET A 254 11.88 2.34 2.31
C MET A 254 13.38 2.58 2.53
N PHE A 255 13.97 2.01 3.59
CA PHE A 255 15.42 2.05 3.82
C PHE A 255 16.16 1.10 2.87
N GLN A 256 15.56 -0.05 2.57
CA GLN A 256 16.12 -1.00 1.62
C GLN A 256 16.18 -0.41 0.20
N PHE A 257 15.20 0.40 -0.18
CA PHE A 257 15.19 1.12 -1.47
C PHE A 257 16.46 1.95 -1.66
N GLN A 258 16.93 2.66 -0.63
CA GLN A 258 18.16 3.45 -0.72
C GLN A 258 19.42 2.58 -0.90
N LYS A 259 19.43 1.38 -0.32
CA LYS A 259 20.54 0.43 -0.47
C LYS A 259 20.56 -0.21 -1.85
N ASP A 260 19.36 -0.54 -2.37
CA ASP A 260 19.21 -1.17 -3.68
C ASP A 260 19.44 -0.17 -4.83
N PHE A 261 19.16 1.11 -4.58
CA PHE A 261 19.34 2.21 -5.53
C PHE A 261 20.20 3.32 -4.90
N PRO A 262 21.54 3.14 -4.81
CA PRO A 262 22.43 4.11 -4.15
C PRO A 262 22.37 5.51 -4.78
N ASP A 263 22.09 5.58 -6.08
CA ASP A 263 21.98 6.84 -6.84
C ASP A 263 20.56 7.43 -6.81
N ALA A 264 19.66 6.85 -6.04
CA ALA A 264 18.28 7.32 -5.93
C ALA A 264 18.24 8.76 -5.40
N LYS A 265 17.50 9.62 -6.09
CA LYS A 265 17.20 10.96 -5.54
C LYS A 265 16.27 10.83 -4.36
N GLN A 266 16.66 11.38 -3.21
CA GLN A 266 15.79 11.48 -2.03
C GLN A 266 15.27 12.89 -1.90
N LEU A 267 13.95 13.03 -1.75
CA LEU A 267 13.26 14.31 -1.58
C LEU A 267 12.36 14.26 -0.34
N LEU A 268 12.21 15.38 0.34
CA LEU A 268 11.32 15.52 1.48
C LEU A 268 10.23 16.56 1.17
N LEU A 269 8.97 16.16 1.21
CA LEU A 269 7.84 17.09 1.22
C LEU A 269 7.57 17.54 2.67
N ASP A 270 8.22 18.62 3.06
CA ASP A 270 8.35 19.09 4.45
C ASP A 270 7.14 19.88 4.98
N VAL A 271 6.20 20.27 4.11
CA VAL A 271 5.10 21.17 4.48
C VAL A 271 3.78 20.42 4.59
N ASN A 272 3.17 20.46 5.78
CA ASN A 272 1.80 19.97 6.01
C ASN A 272 0.78 21.09 5.74
N TYR A 273 -0.03 20.95 4.71
CA TYR A 273 -1.11 21.89 4.33
C TYR A 273 -2.46 21.57 4.95
N ARG A 274 -2.60 20.40 5.58
CA ARG A 274 -3.86 19.89 6.13
C ARG A 274 -4.17 20.43 7.51
N SER A 275 -3.21 20.32 8.41
CA SER A 275 -3.38 20.50 9.85
C SER A 275 -2.81 21.82 10.36
N SER A 276 -3.36 22.35 11.47
CA SER A 276 -2.81 23.50 12.18
C SER A 276 -1.46 23.16 12.83
N GLU A 277 -0.69 24.18 13.18
CA GLU A 277 0.63 24.02 13.76
C GLU A 277 0.60 23.22 15.07
N ASN A 278 -0.40 23.45 15.93
CA ASN A 278 -0.55 22.72 17.20
C ASN A 278 -0.70 21.21 16.97
N ILE A 279 -1.48 20.79 15.96
CA ILE A 279 -1.65 19.38 15.61
C ILE A 279 -0.33 18.80 15.11
N VAL A 280 0.32 19.47 14.16
CA VAL A 280 1.59 18.99 13.59
C VAL A 280 2.67 18.86 14.67
N LYS A 281 2.84 19.89 15.51
CA LYS A 281 3.83 19.91 16.59
C LYS A 281 3.63 18.79 17.60
N ASN A 282 2.39 18.50 17.99
CA ASN A 282 2.13 17.45 18.97
C ASN A 282 2.18 16.05 18.36
N SER A 283 1.74 15.88 17.10
CA SER A 283 1.93 14.62 16.37
C SER A 283 3.41 14.26 16.22
N LEU A 284 4.28 15.24 15.95
CA LEU A 284 5.73 15.02 15.87
C LEU A 284 6.33 14.57 17.21
N LYS A 285 5.80 15.03 18.35
CA LYS A 285 6.24 14.55 19.68
C LYS A 285 5.87 13.08 19.90
N VAL A 286 4.67 12.68 19.48
CA VAL A 286 4.23 11.28 19.60
C VAL A 286 5.09 10.37 18.73
N ILE A 287 5.29 10.74 17.47
CA ILE A 287 6.03 9.93 16.52
C ILE A 287 7.54 9.88 16.79
N ALA A 288 8.07 10.84 17.54
CA ALA A 288 9.48 10.86 17.96
C ALA A 288 9.88 9.67 18.85
N ASN A 289 8.90 8.94 19.42
CA ASN A 289 9.16 7.70 20.17
C ASN A 289 9.51 6.51 19.26
N ASN A 290 9.31 6.59 17.96
CA ASN A 290 9.74 5.56 17.03
C ASN A 290 11.25 5.65 16.81
N GLU A 291 11.97 4.54 17.06
CA GLU A 291 13.44 4.50 16.98
C GLU A 291 13.92 4.39 15.51
N VAL A 292 13.21 3.62 14.69
CA VAL A 292 13.59 3.37 13.28
C VAL A 292 12.71 4.21 12.36
N ARG A 293 13.21 5.39 11.98
CA ARG A 293 12.51 6.32 11.10
C ARG A 293 13.48 7.22 10.34
N PHE A 294 13.00 7.80 9.23
CA PHE A 294 13.73 8.88 8.57
C PHE A 294 13.68 10.17 9.39
N ASP A 295 14.79 10.91 9.43
CA ASP A 295 14.78 12.25 10.02
C ASP A 295 14.03 13.21 9.09
N LYS A 296 12.84 13.65 9.53
CA LYS A 296 11.92 14.50 8.78
C LYS A 296 11.56 15.74 9.58
N LYS A 297 11.94 16.91 9.09
CA LYS A 297 11.56 18.20 9.68
C LYS A 297 10.28 18.71 9.02
N ILE A 298 9.13 18.24 9.51
CA ILE A 298 7.82 18.65 9.01
C ILE A 298 7.38 19.95 9.68
N ARG A 299 6.88 20.90 8.89
CA ARG A 299 6.32 22.16 9.37
C ARG A 299 4.88 22.34 8.88
N ALA A 300 4.05 22.99 9.68
CA ALA A 300 2.69 23.34 9.27
C ALA A 300 2.71 24.55 8.34
N TRP A 301 1.81 24.54 7.35
CA TRP A 301 1.47 25.73 6.56
C TRP A 301 0.49 26.65 7.27
N LYS A 302 -0.44 26.06 8.03
CA LYS A 302 -1.48 26.79 8.77
C LYS A 302 -0.93 27.31 10.11
N GLU A 303 -1.56 28.37 10.60
CA GLU A 303 -1.29 28.94 11.92
C GLU A 303 -1.64 27.96 13.05
N SER A 304 -1.36 28.36 14.29
CA SER A 304 -1.42 27.51 15.49
C SER A 304 -2.75 26.77 15.68
N GLY A 305 -3.88 27.44 15.43
CA GLY A 305 -5.21 26.86 15.67
C GLY A 305 -5.54 26.72 17.16
N GLU A 306 -6.56 25.92 17.47
CA GLU A 306 -7.01 25.68 18.84
C GLU A 306 -6.05 24.78 19.62
N THR A 307 -6.09 24.89 20.95
CA THR A 307 -5.33 24.02 21.86
C THR A 307 -5.87 22.60 21.79
N LEU A 308 -4.97 21.62 21.84
CA LEU A 308 -5.37 20.20 21.91
C LEU A 308 -5.98 19.89 23.28
N HIS A 309 -7.09 19.18 23.28
CA HIS A 309 -7.72 18.63 24.47
C HIS A 309 -7.37 17.17 24.63
N VAL A 310 -7.08 16.76 25.85
CA VAL A 310 -6.85 15.37 26.23
C VAL A 310 -7.96 14.99 27.20
N GLN A 311 -8.71 13.96 26.87
CA GLN A 311 -9.78 13.42 27.71
C GLN A 311 -9.46 11.97 28.07
N GLU A 312 -9.49 11.67 29.36
CA GLU A 312 -9.43 10.31 29.85
C GLU A 312 -10.86 9.81 30.06
N VAL A 313 -11.14 8.61 29.58
CA VAL A 313 -12.45 7.96 29.65
C VAL A 313 -12.31 6.55 30.23
N LYS A 314 -13.39 6.01 30.82
CA LYS A 314 -13.34 4.73 31.55
C LYS A 314 -13.43 3.51 30.64
N ASP A 315 -14.17 3.65 29.54
CA ASP A 315 -14.47 2.53 28.65
C ASP A 315 -14.77 3.01 27.22
N PRO A 316 -14.80 2.11 26.22
CA PRO A 316 -15.08 2.46 24.83
C PRO A 316 -16.46 3.11 24.59
N VAL A 317 -17.45 2.88 25.47
CA VAL A 317 -18.80 3.47 25.36
C VAL A 317 -18.76 4.95 25.73
N GLU A 318 -18.03 5.28 26.81
CA GLU A 318 -17.78 6.67 27.20
C GLU A 318 -16.97 7.42 26.15
N GLU A 319 -15.94 6.76 25.56
CA GLU A 319 -15.16 7.31 24.43
C GLU A 319 -16.05 7.64 23.25
N ALA A 320 -16.87 6.68 22.81
CA ALA A 320 -17.79 6.89 21.69
C ALA A 320 -18.77 8.04 21.98
N SER A 321 -19.32 8.14 23.19
CA SER A 321 -20.23 9.21 23.59
C SER A 321 -19.55 10.57 23.55
N TYR A 322 -18.35 10.68 24.09
CA TYR A 322 -17.55 11.90 24.09
C TYR A 322 -17.22 12.41 22.67
N VAL A 323 -16.93 11.49 21.74
CA VAL A 323 -16.61 11.85 20.34
C VAL A 323 -17.86 12.24 19.55
N VAL A 324 -19.00 11.54 19.77
CA VAL A 324 -20.24 11.77 19.01
C VAL A 324 -20.94 13.08 19.37
N GLU A 325 -20.90 13.48 20.66
CA GLU A 325 -21.62 14.66 21.13
C GLU A 325 -21.22 15.95 20.41
N PRO A 326 -19.91 16.34 20.29
CA PRO A 326 -19.50 17.52 19.55
C PRO A 326 -19.80 17.44 18.03
N VAL A 327 -19.68 16.23 17.42
CA VAL A 327 -19.92 16.03 16.01
C VAL A 327 -21.42 16.21 15.69
N SER A 328 -22.31 15.68 16.53
CA SER A 328 -23.75 15.84 16.38
C SER A 328 -24.15 17.33 16.46
N TYR A 329 -23.57 18.06 17.43
CA TYR A 329 -23.82 19.47 17.60
C TYR A 329 -23.38 20.32 16.38
N THR A 330 -22.23 20.00 15.81
CA THR A 330 -21.68 20.71 14.65
C THR A 330 -22.52 20.46 13.38
N HIS A 331 -22.97 19.21 13.16
CA HIS A 331 -23.79 18.87 12.01
C HIS A 331 -25.23 19.40 12.09
N LEU A 332 -25.87 19.32 13.29
CA LEU A 332 -27.20 19.85 13.51
C LEU A 332 -27.25 21.36 13.30
N ARG A 333 -26.28 22.15 13.81
CA ARG A 333 -26.22 23.59 13.58
C ARG A 333 -25.98 23.97 12.11
N ALA A 334 -25.19 23.19 11.36
CA ALA A 334 -24.98 23.43 9.94
C ALA A 334 -26.28 23.27 9.12
N HIS A 335 -27.18 22.38 9.55
CA HIS A 335 -28.51 22.24 8.93
C HIS A 335 -29.51 23.28 9.37
N GLU A 336 -29.47 23.75 10.61
CA GLU A 336 -30.37 24.80 11.09
C GLU A 336 -30.09 26.16 10.43
N THR A 337 -28.83 26.44 10.09
CA THR A 337 -28.46 27.69 9.37
C THR A 337 -28.92 27.71 7.93
N LEU A 338 -29.15 26.56 7.29
CA LEU A 338 -29.69 26.46 5.93
C LEU A 338 -31.25 26.52 5.89
N ALA A 339 -31.91 26.23 6.99
CA ALA A 339 -33.37 26.30 7.08
C ALA A 339 -33.92 27.69 7.42
N ASN A 340 -33.05 28.65 7.80
CA ASN A 340 -33.40 30.03 8.15
C ASN A 340 -32.91 31.05 7.14
N LEU A 341 -32.50 30.63 5.94
CA LEU A 341 -32.27 31.44 4.74
C LEU A 341 -33.25 31.06 3.65
#